data_bd408ef2180a781630b204397999d1d0
#
_entry.id   bd408ef2180a781630b204397999d1d0
#
_cell.length_a   1.000
_cell.length_b   1.000
_cell.length_c   1.000
_cell.angle_alpha   90.00
_cell.angle_beta   90.00
_cell.angle_gamma   90.00
#
_symmetry.space_group_name_H-M   'P 1'
#
loop_
_entity.id
_entity.type
_entity.pdbx_description
1 polymer ?
#
loop_
_entity_poly.entity_id
_entity_poly.type
_entity_poly.pdbx_seq_one_letter_code
_entity_poly.pdbx_strand_id
1 'polypeptide(L)'
;METKYKLYPLLLSRIFLMKVWGSNSIRWAMKKEIEDLPRIGELWETYDGDNGSVITNGKYRLWSLSEMVREFQEALLGDRLKEYVNRPFPLLIKYLFPSQALSVQVHPDDEYALKHENSNGKEEMWVVLESKPGSFIIVGWKEGLTKQDITASIADRKFNDIMNVVHPEPGQVFYIPPGSIHALGPGLTILEIQQNSDITYRIYDWDRPDESGKFRDLHIEKALQVLDFTHTPQYHISPLVVNHGGGDCRFLCACRHFAACMWDIRSKIEMESDRGAFWIFNVISGSGKIVRGDSWDDQPLEQGDTVVIPAHMGPFTVEPSDFSMRIVKSWLPDLFNDIISPLRQAGFCDSDIIGLGGYKAKNDIKSALQV
;
A
#
# COMPACT_ATOMS: atom_id res chain seq x y z
N MET A 1 -10.71 33.02 -1.83
CA MET A 1 -11.66 32.61 -0.78
C MET A 1 -10.84 31.96 0.32
N GLU A 2 -10.75 32.58 1.50
CA GLU A 2 -10.16 31.92 2.66
C GLU A 2 -10.98 30.67 2.94
N THR A 3 -10.32 29.52 2.94
CA THR A 3 -10.97 28.23 3.19
C THR A 3 -11.63 28.29 4.59
N LYS A 4 -12.94 28.16 4.65
CA LYS A 4 -13.81 28.22 5.83
C LYS A 4 -13.42 27.18 6.91
N TYR A 5 -12.53 26.25 6.56
CA TYR A 5 -12.11 25.13 7.40
C TYR A 5 -10.58 25.05 7.44
N LYS A 6 -10.01 25.13 8.63
CA LYS A 6 -8.59 24.82 8.84
C LYS A 6 -8.47 23.31 9.03
N LEU A 7 -8.06 22.60 7.96
CA LEU A 7 -7.68 21.20 8.03
C LEU A 7 -6.28 21.08 8.65
N TYR A 8 -6.04 19.95 9.31
CA TYR A 8 -4.80 19.63 10.02
C TYR A 8 -4.43 18.17 9.78
N PRO A 9 -3.22 17.71 10.15
CA PRO A 9 -2.86 16.30 10.01
C PRO A 9 -3.82 15.41 10.79
N LEU A 10 -4.50 14.48 10.10
CA LEU A 10 -5.53 13.61 10.67
C LEU A 10 -4.92 12.26 11.06
N LEU A 11 -4.71 12.05 12.35
CA LEU A 11 -4.25 10.76 12.88
C LEU A 11 -5.40 9.76 12.86
N LEU A 12 -5.18 8.59 12.28
CA LEU A 12 -6.19 7.55 12.12
C LEU A 12 -6.11 6.46 13.20
N SER A 13 -7.26 5.91 13.55
CA SER A 13 -7.32 4.62 14.25
C SER A 13 -7.07 3.49 13.25
N ARG A 14 -6.57 2.37 13.76
CA ARG A 14 -6.40 1.15 12.98
C ARG A 14 -7.46 0.11 13.32
N ILE A 15 -7.71 -0.80 12.36
CA ILE A 15 -8.66 -1.89 12.51
C ILE A 15 -7.88 -3.20 12.54
N PHE A 16 -8.09 -3.98 13.61
CA PHE A 16 -7.45 -5.28 13.80
C PHE A 16 -8.30 -6.37 13.18
N LEU A 17 -7.74 -7.13 12.24
CA LEU A 17 -8.44 -8.23 11.58
C LEU A 17 -7.79 -9.56 11.89
N MET A 18 -8.59 -10.45 12.49
CA MET A 18 -8.20 -11.84 12.71
C MET A 18 -8.20 -12.61 11.40
N LYS A 19 -7.15 -13.38 11.16
CA LYS A 19 -7.01 -14.25 10.00
C LYS A 19 -6.48 -15.61 10.45
N VAL A 20 -6.90 -16.69 9.78
CA VAL A 20 -6.43 -18.05 10.10
C VAL A 20 -4.91 -18.22 10.02
N TRP A 21 -4.25 -17.36 9.23
CA TRP A 21 -2.81 -17.30 9.03
C TRP A 21 -2.11 -16.23 9.89
N GLY A 22 -2.88 -15.47 10.69
CA GLY A 22 -2.36 -14.36 11.48
C GLY A 22 -1.40 -14.76 12.58
N SER A 23 -0.75 -13.77 13.18
CA SER A 23 0.20 -13.92 14.30
C SER A 23 -0.47 -13.61 15.63
N ASN A 24 -0.05 -14.30 16.68
CA ASN A 24 -0.43 -14.00 18.06
C ASN A 24 0.47 -12.94 18.72
N SER A 25 1.53 -12.49 18.03
CA SER A 25 2.44 -11.45 18.47
C SER A 25 2.67 -10.46 17.34
N ILE A 26 2.36 -9.19 17.60
CA ILE A 26 2.61 -8.08 16.69
C ILE A 26 3.52 -7.10 17.41
N ARG A 27 4.79 -7.06 17.01
CA ARG A 27 5.77 -6.18 17.63
C ARG A 27 5.89 -4.86 16.89
N TRP A 28 5.89 -4.92 15.57
CA TRP A 28 6.35 -3.82 14.73
C TRP A 28 5.46 -2.57 14.79
N ALA A 29 4.14 -2.71 14.70
CA ALA A 29 3.18 -1.60 14.64
C ALA A 29 2.72 -1.11 16.03
N MET A 30 3.26 -1.68 17.11
CA MET A 30 2.82 -1.38 18.47
C MET A 30 4.02 -0.89 19.27
N LYS A 31 3.82 0.15 20.08
CA LYS A 31 4.84 0.69 21.01
C LYS A 31 5.39 -0.37 21.97
N LYS A 32 4.64 -1.46 22.14
CA LYS A 32 4.99 -2.64 22.95
C LYS A 32 4.65 -3.88 22.15
N GLU A 33 5.45 -4.92 22.31
CA GLU A 33 5.04 -6.24 21.90
C GLU A 33 3.77 -6.59 22.67
N ILE A 34 2.69 -6.86 21.93
CA ILE A 34 1.46 -7.37 22.51
C ILE A 34 1.50 -8.87 22.25
N GLU A 35 1.67 -9.63 23.34
CA GLU A 35 1.57 -11.07 23.38
C GLU A 35 0.12 -11.49 23.65
N ASP A 36 -0.20 -12.74 23.39
CA ASP A 36 -1.53 -13.33 23.61
C ASP A 36 -2.68 -12.66 22.84
N LEU A 37 -2.37 -12.03 21.73
CA LEU A 37 -3.39 -11.56 20.82
C LEU A 37 -4.12 -12.71 20.14
N PRO A 38 -5.42 -12.57 19.85
CA PRO A 38 -6.06 -13.43 18.86
C PRO A 38 -5.26 -13.30 17.54
N ARG A 39 -5.24 -14.36 16.71
CA ARG A 39 -4.45 -14.40 15.46
C ARG A 39 -4.71 -13.20 14.54
N ILE A 40 -4.04 -12.06 14.80
CA ILE A 40 -4.14 -10.86 13.97
C ILE A 40 -3.30 -11.09 12.72
N GLY A 41 -3.94 -11.03 11.55
CA GLY A 41 -3.26 -11.12 10.25
C GLY A 41 -3.04 -9.77 9.61
N GLU A 42 -3.99 -8.85 9.77
CA GLU A 42 -3.97 -7.55 9.12
C GLU A 42 -4.30 -6.42 10.10
N LEU A 43 -3.63 -5.28 9.94
CA LEU A 43 -4.05 -4.00 10.48
C LEU A 43 -4.43 -3.11 9.30
N TRP A 44 -5.69 -2.70 9.22
CA TRP A 44 -6.14 -1.75 8.20
C TRP A 44 -6.02 -0.33 8.74
N GLU A 45 -5.31 0.51 8.00
CA GLU A 45 -4.95 1.85 8.42
C GLU A 45 -5.87 2.93 7.80
N THR A 46 -6.39 2.71 6.58
CA THR A 46 -7.21 3.68 5.84
C THR A 46 -8.44 3.03 5.24
N TYR A 47 -9.35 2.58 6.07
CA TYR A 47 -10.59 1.96 5.64
C TYR A 47 -11.79 2.84 5.95
N ASP A 48 -12.66 3.11 5.00
CA ASP A 48 -13.82 4.01 5.11
C ASP A 48 -15.19 3.29 5.05
N GLY A 49 -15.19 1.96 5.09
CA GLY A 49 -16.42 1.16 5.18
C GLY A 49 -17.03 1.12 6.57
N ASP A 50 -17.96 0.19 6.77
CA ASP A 50 -18.59 -0.03 8.08
C ASP A 50 -17.55 -0.30 9.16
N ASN A 51 -17.65 0.40 10.30
CA ASN A 51 -16.64 0.41 11.37
C ASN A 51 -15.23 0.77 10.87
N GLY A 52 -15.14 1.67 9.88
CA GLY A 52 -13.91 2.14 9.28
C GLY A 52 -13.01 2.93 10.22
N SER A 53 -11.89 3.40 9.67
CA SER A 53 -10.92 4.22 10.40
C SER A 53 -11.54 5.53 10.86
N VAL A 54 -11.30 5.90 12.12
CA VAL A 54 -11.76 7.18 12.71
C VAL A 54 -10.58 8.07 13.03
N ILE A 55 -10.82 9.37 13.06
CA ILE A 55 -9.84 10.39 13.48
C ILE A 55 -9.63 10.26 14.98
N THR A 56 -8.37 10.24 15.43
CA THR A 56 -8.05 10.08 16.85
C THR A 56 -7.56 11.37 17.53
N ASN A 57 -7.28 12.43 16.75
CA ASN A 57 -6.75 13.71 17.24
C ASN A 57 -7.66 14.91 16.96
N GLY A 58 -7.42 16.00 17.64
CA GLY A 58 -7.97 17.32 17.37
C GLY A 58 -9.49 17.43 17.37
N LYS A 59 -9.98 18.43 16.64
CA LYS A 59 -11.40 18.82 16.61
C LYS A 59 -12.32 17.75 16.03
N TYR A 60 -11.81 16.95 15.06
CA TYR A 60 -12.60 15.93 14.36
C TYR A 60 -12.43 14.53 14.95
N ARG A 61 -11.94 14.46 16.20
CA ARG A 61 -11.82 13.19 16.90
C ARG A 61 -13.14 12.42 16.91
N LEU A 62 -13.07 11.12 16.61
CA LEU A 62 -14.17 10.16 16.45
C LEU A 62 -14.99 10.30 15.16
N TRP A 63 -14.70 11.27 14.30
CA TRP A 63 -15.26 11.28 12.96
C TRP A 63 -14.64 10.15 12.15
N SER A 64 -15.46 9.44 11.39
CA SER A 64 -14.99 8.44 10.43
C SER A 64 -14.30 9.11 9.24
N LEU A 65 -13.43 8.37 8.56
CA LEU A 65 -12.78 8.85 7.33
C LEU A 65 -13.83 9.24 6.27
N SER A 66 -14.93 8.48 6.15
CA SER A 66 -16.02 8.80 5.21
C SER A 66 -16.81 10.07 5.60
N GLU A 67 -16.97 10.38 6.89
CA GLU A 67 -17.57 11.65 7.33
C GLU A 67 -16.66 12.82 6.96
N MET A 68 -15.33 12.66 7.15
CA MET A 68 -14.34 13.65 6.74
C MET A 68 -14.39 13.91 5.23
N VAL A 69 -14.45 12.86 4.42
CA VAL A 69 -14.56 13.00 2.95
C VAL A 69 -15.84 13.75 2.55
N ARG A 70 -16.98 13.39 3.12
CA ARG A 70 -18.27 14.06 2.82
C ARG A 70 -18.27 15.54 3.19
N GLU A 71 -17.70 15.90 4.33
CA GLU A 71 -17.71 17.29 4.83
C GLU A 71 -16.71 18.16 4.08
N PHE A 72 -15.50 17.65 3.82
CA PHE A 72 -14.38 18.45 3.31
C PHE A 72 -14.09 18.27 1.82
N GLN A 73 -14.62 17.23 1.21
CA GLN A 73 -14.58 16.99 -0.23
C GLN A 73 -13.17 17.22 -0.84
N GLU A 74 -13.05 18.11 -1.83
CA GLU A 74 -11.78 18.42 -2.47
C GLU A 74 -10.77 19.08 -1.50
N ALA A 75 -11.22 19.72 -0.43
CA ALA A 75 -10.28 20.28 0.54
C ALA A 75 -9.48 19.18 1.27
N LEU A 76 -10.09 18.02 1.46
CA LEU A 76 -9.41 16.84 2.00
C LEU A 76 -8.74 16.02 0.89
N LEU A 77 -9.49 15.63 -0.14
CA LEU A 77 -9.03 14.69 -1.16
C LEU A 77 -8.06 15.32 -2.16
N GLY A 78 -8.33 16.55 -2.59
CA GLY A 78 -7.59 17.28 -3.60
C GLY A 78 -8.38 17.59 -4.86
N ASP A 79 -7.97 18.65 -5.55
CA ASP A 79 -8.65 19.18 -6.73
C ASP A 79 -8.66 18.19 -7.91
N ARG A 80 -7.70 17.26 -7.97
CA ARG A 80 -7.61 16.20 -8.99
C ARG A 80 -8.53 15.01 -8.71
N LEU A 81 -9.02 14.86 -7.48
CA LEU A 81 -9.74 13.66 -7.01
C LEU A 81 -11.23 13.91 -6.76
N LYS A 82 -11.84 14.84 -7.51
CA LYS A 82 -13.27 15.22 -7.37
C LYS A 82 -14.22 14.05 -7.55
N GLU A 83 -13.88 13.07 -8.39
CA GLU A 83 -14.69 11.88 -8.61
C GLU A 83 -14.78 10.98 -7.38
N TYR A 84 -13.83 11.08 -6.44
CA TYR A 84 -13.83 10.29 -5.21
C TYR A 84 -14.68 10.89 -4.07
N VAL A 85 -15.22 12.11 -4.22
CA VAL A 85 -16.09 12.74 -3.20
C VAL A 85 -17.30 11.87 -2.86
N ASN A 86 -17.85 11.14 -3.86
CA ASN A 86 -19.00 10.26 -3.68
C ASN A 86 -18.64 8.77 -3.86
N ARG A 87 -17.37 8.42 -3.72
CA ARG A 87 -16.86 7.06 -3.80
C ARG A 87 -16.14 6.71 -2.49
N PRO A 88 -15.87 5.43 -2.23
CA PRO A 88 -14.99 5.04 -1.14
C PRO A 88 -13.62 5.73 -1.24
N PHE A 89 -12.99 5.96 -0.09
CA PHE A 89 -11.65 6.51 -0.02
C PHE A 89 -10.69 5.67 -0.88
N PRO A 90 -9.88 6.28 -1.75
CA PRO A 90 -9.30 5.53 -2.88
C PRO A 90 -8.23 4.51 -2.52
N LEU A 91 -7.57 4.64 -1.37
CA LEU A 91 -6.48 3.78 -0.94
C LEU A 91 -6.84 2.99 0.32
N LEU A 92 -6.50 1.72 0.32
CA LEU A 92 -6.49 0.88 1.51
C LEU A 92 -5.05 0.50 1.83
N ILE A 93 -4.59 0.93 3.01
CA ILE A 93 -3.23 0.64 3.51
C ILE A 93 -3.33 -0.37 4.63
N LYS A 94 -2.47 -1.37 4.60
CA LYS A 94 -2.47 -2.47 5.57
C LYS A 94 -1.07 -2.79 6.04
N TYR A 95 -0.98 -3.24 7.28
CA TYR A 95 0.16 -4.04 7.73
C TYR A 95 -0.24 -5.50 7.80
N LEU A 96 0.61 -6.40 7.28
CA LEU A 96 0.36 -7.84 7.23
C LEU A 96 1.40 -8.57 8.09
N PHE A 97 0.90 -9.52 8.91
CA PHE A 97 1.72 -10.28 9.88
C PHE A 97 1.48 -11.79 9.74
N PRO A 98 1.92 -12.41 8.65
CA PRO A 98 1.73 -13.84 8.44
C PRO A 98 2.58 -14.69 9.41
N SER A 99 1.93 -15.51 10.22
CA SER A 99 2.56 -16.64 10.94
C SER A 99 2.49 -17.94 10.16
N GLN A 100 1.59 -18.01 9.18
CA GLN A 100 1.46 -19.06 8.19
C GLN A 100 1.32 -18.42 6.80
N ALA A 101 1.54 -19.17 5.74
CA ALA A 101 1.37 -18.64 4.38
C ALA A 101 -0.06 -18.17 4.11
N LEU A 102 -0.22 -17.03 3.48
CA LEU A 102 -1.49 -16.59 2.91
C LEU A 102 -1.91 -17.54 1.79
N SER A 103 -3.20 -17.52 1.42
CA SER A 103 -3.64 -18.25 0.23
C SER A 103 -2.90 -17.78 -1.02
N VAL A 104 -2.65 -18.70 -1.93
CA VAL A 104 -2.23 -18.34 -3.30
C VAL A 104 -3.45 -17.75 -3.99
N GLN A 105 -3.32 -16.53 -4.50
CA GLN A 105 -4.43 -15.70 -4.95
C GLN A 105 -4.07 -14.84 -6.15
N VAL A 106 -5.10 -14.29 -6.78
CA VAL A 106 -5.00 -13.29 -7.84
C VAL A 106 -6.11 -12.26 -7.67
N HIS A 107 -5.86 -11.03 -8.11
CA HIS A 107 -6.80 -9.93 -8.08
C HIS A 107 -7.19 -9.49 -9.51
N PRO A 108 -8.45 -9.08 -9.73
CA PRO A 108 -8.90 -8.54 -11.00
C PRO A 108 -8.45 -7.09 -11.19
N ASP A 109 -8.42 -6.62 -12.44
CA ASP A 109 -8.35 -5.21 -12.79
C ASP A 109 -9.72 -4.51 -12.60
N ASP A 110 -9.76 -3.17 -12.80
CA ASP A 110 -10.97 -2.37 -12.64
C ASP A 110 -12.08 -2.78 -13.61
N GLU A 111 -11.75 -3.12 -14.86
CA GLU A 111 -12.75 -3.49 -15.86
C GLU A 111 -13.49 -4.76 -15.45
N TYR A 112 -12.75 -5.79 -15.06
CA TYR A 112 -13.34 -7.04 -14.60
C TYR A 112 -14.08 -6.86 -13.27
N ALA A 113 -13.49 -6.17 -12.30
CA ALA A 113 -14.07 -5.98 -10.98
C ALA A 113 -15.37 -5.17 -11.04
N LEU A 114 -15.41 -4.09 -11.84
CA LEU A 114 -16.63 -3.30 -12.02
C LEU A 114 -17.76 -4.13 -12.64
N LYS A 115 -17.44 -4.93 -13.64
CA LYS A 115 -18.42 -5.73 -14.38
C LYS A 115 -18.98 -6.90 -13.56
N HIS A 116 -18.18 -7.56 -12.75
CA HIS A 116 -18.52 -8.83 -12.11
C HIS A 116 -18.75 -8.75 -10.60
N GLU A 117 -18.16 -7.73 -9.94
CA GLU A 117 -18.21 -7.58 -8.48
C GLU A 117 -18.78 -6.23 -8.03
N ASN A 118 -19.06 -5.31 -8.97
CA ASN A 118 -19.48 -3.93 -8.70
C ASN A 118 -18.50 -3.22 -7.73
N SER A 119 -17.20 -3.39 -7.96
CA SER A 119 -16.13 -2.91 -7.10
C SER A 119 -14.92 -2.44 -7.93
N ASN A 120 -13.92 -1.83 -7.27
CA ASN A 120 -12.64 -1.54 -7.88
C ASN A 120 -11.81 -2.82 -8.08
N GLY A 121 -10.89 -2.79 -9.03
CA GLY A 121 -9.79 -3.75 -9.11
C GLY A 121 -8.89 -3.68 -7.88
N LYS A 122 -7.90 -4.56 -7.84
CA LYS A 122 -6.95 -4.58 -6.72
C LYS A 122 -5.52 -4.65 -7.25
N GLU A 123 -4.98 -3.49 -7.52
CA GLU A 123 -3.56 -3.28 -7.79
C GLU A 123 -2.87 -2.94 -6.47
N GLU A 124 -1.70 -3.53 -6.20
CA GLU A 124 -1.06 -3.39 -4.90
C GLU A 124 0.46 -3.37 -5.00
N MET A 125 1.10 -2.81 -3.98
CA MET A 125 2.53 -2.90 -3.75
C MET A 125 2.83 -3.30 -2.30
N TRP A 126 3.98 -3.92 -2.10
CA TRP A 126 4.47 -4.33 -0.79
C TRP A 126 5.82 -3.72 -0.49
N VAL A 127 5.96 -3.18 0.71
CA VAL A 127 7.26 -2.84 1.31
C VAL A 127 7.55 -3.89 2.37
N VAL A 128 8.65 -4.60 2.22
CA VAL A 128 9.09 -5.59 3.21
C VAL A 128 9.73 -4.84 4.39
N LEU A 129 9.06 -4.85 5.53
CA LEU A 129 9.56 -4.21 6.74
C LEU A 129 10.44 -5.14 7.56
N GLU A 130 10.02 -6.42 7.68
CA GLU A 130 10.78 -7.48 8.32
C GLU A 130 10.68 -8.78 7.52
N SER A 131 11.74 -9.56 7.53
CA SER A 131 11.80 -10.89 6.93
C SER A 131 12.64 -11.81 7.83
N LYS A 132 12.02 -12.84 8.41
CA LYS A 132 12.68 -13.85 9.21
C LYS A 132 13.39 -14.89 8.31
N PRO A 133 14.40 -15.59 8.80
CA PRO A 133 15.00 -16.70 8.05
C PRO A 133 13.95 -17.73 7.62
N GLY A 134 13.95 -18.08 6.33
CA GLY A 134 12.97 -18.99 5.73
C GLY A 134 11.68 -18.34 5.26
N SER A 135 11.49 -17.03 5.47
CA SER A 135 10.38 -16.29 4.87
C SER A 135 10.44 -16.29 3.35
N PHE A 136 9.30 -16.26 2.69
CA PHE A 136 9.21 -16.25 1.23
C PHE A 136 8.01 -15.44 0.74
N ILE A 137 8.08 -15.04 -0.51
CA ILE A 137 6.98 -14.49 -1.29
C ILE A 137 6.79 -15.37 -2.51
N ILE A 138 5.56 -15.70 -2.85
CA ILE A 138 5.19 -16.25 -4.14
C ILE A 138 4.77 -15.09 -5.01
N VAL A 139 5.36 -14.96 -6.20
CA VAL A 139 5.03 -13.87 -7.12
C VAL A 139 5.29 -14.29 -8.56
N GLY A 140 4.20 -14.44 -9.34
CA GLY A 140 4.24 -14.91 -10.72
C GLY A 140 4.53 -16.41 -10.88
N TRP A 141 4.68 -16.79 -12.13
CA TRP A 141 4.95 -18.15 -12.55
C TRP A 141 6.45 -18.39 -12.73
N LYS A 142 6.88 -19.64 -12.62
CA LYS A 142 8.22 -20.03 -13.08
C LYS A 142 8.37 -19.76 -14.56
N GLU A 143 9.59 -19.42 -14.97
CA GLU A 143 9.91 -19.16 -16.37
C GLU A 143 9.71 -20.38 -17.25
N GLY A 144 9.33 -20.16 -18.50
CA GLY A 144 9.20 -21.18 -19.53
C GLY A 144 7.89 -21.98 -19.52
N LEU A 145 6.97 -21.71 -18.60
CA LEU A 145 5.67 -22.38 -18.54
C LEU A 145 4.69 -21.80 -19.58
N THR A 146 3.92 -22.69 -20.21
CA THR A 146 2.80 -22.30 -21.06
C THR A 146 1.52 -22.18 -20.24
N LYS A 147 0.49 -21.53 -20.81
CA LYS A 147 -0.85 -21.49 -20.20
C LYS A 147 -1.39 -22.90 -19.94
N GLN A 148 -1.13 -23.85 -20.84
CA GLN A 148 -1.56 -25.24 -20.68
C GLN A 148 -0.89 -25.91 -19.48
N ASP A 149 0.42 -25.71 -19.30
CA ASP A 149 1.17 -26.25 -18.15
C ASP A 149 0.60 -25.72 -16.83
N ILE A 150 0.35 -24.42 -16.77
CA ILE A 150 -0.19 -23.74 -15.58
C ILE A 150 -1.59 -24.24 -15.27
N THR A 151 -2.49 -24.28 -16.24
CA THR A 151 -3.88 -24.72 -16.04
C THR A 151 -3.97 -26.19 -15.65
N ALA A 152 -3.14 -27.06 -16.26
CA ALA A 152 -3.04 -28.48 -15.91
C ALA A 152 -2.53 -28.64 -14.47
N SER A 153 -1.48 -27.90 -14.09
CA SER A 153 -0.93 -27.96 -12.73
C SER A 153 -1.89 -27.46 -11.67
N ILE A 154 -2.69 -26.42 -11.98
CA ILE A 154 -3.76 -25.95 -11.09
C ILE A 154 -4.82 -27.05 -10.90
N ALA A 155 -5.27 -27.68 -11.99
CA ALA A 155 -6.26 -28.78 -11.95
C ALA A 155 -5.73 -30.00 -11.15
N ASP A 156 -4.45 -30.31 -11.31
CA ASP A 156 -3.77 -31.41 -10.61
C ASP A 156 -3.31 -31.03 -9.19
N ARG A 157 -3.51 -29.76 -8.75
CA ARG A 157 -3.04 -29.20 -7.47
C ARG A 157 -1.52 -29.25 -7.27
N LYS A 158 -0.74 -29.19 -8.35
CA LYS A 158 0.72 -29.19 -8.36
C LYS A 158 1.31 -27.78 -8.33
N PHE A 159 0.87 -26.96 -7.36
CA PHE A 159 1.21 -25.55 -7.29
C PHE A 159 2.71 -25.28 -7.17
N ASN A 160 3.45 -26.11 -6.41
CA ASN A 160 4.90 -25.95 -6.24
C ASN A 160 5.68 -26.04 -7.55
N ASP A 161 5.14 -26.73 -8.57
CA ASP A 161 5.81 -26.93 -9.84
C ASP A 161 5.77 -25.66 -10.71
N ILE A 162 4.80 -24.78 -10.49
CA ILE A 162 4.51 -23.63 -11.35
C ILE A 162 4.77 -22.27 -10.71
N MET A 163 4.78 -22.17 -9.37
CA MET A 163 4.91 -20.88 -8.67
C MET A 163 6.37 -20.44 -8.58
N ASN A 164 6.63 -19.15 -8.84
CA ASN A 164 7.91 -18.52 -8.59
C ASN A 164 8.02 -18.10 -7.12
N VAL A 165 9.04 -18.58 -6.41
CA VAL A 165 9.29 -18.32 -5.00
C VAL A 165 10.52 -17.42 -4.87
N VAL A 166 10.35 -16.33 -4.11
CA VAL A 166 11.41 -15.35 -3.82
C VAL A 166 11.60 -15.27 -2.31
N HIS A 167 12.83 -15.16 -1.83
CA HIS A 167 13.17 -14.91 -0.43
C HIS A 167 13.48 -13.41 -0.26
N PRO A 168 12.55 -12.61 0.28
CA PRO A 168 12.72 -11.17 0.32
C PRO A 168 13.59 -10.73 1.49
N GLU A 169 14.25 -9.59 1.33
CA GLU A 169 15.00 -8.90 2.38
C GLU A 169 14.25 -7.65 2.86
N PRO A 170 14.44 -7.21 4.12
CA PRO A 170 13.90 -5.95 4.60
C PRO A 170 14.31 -4.77 3.71
N GLY A 171 13.36 -3.88 3.40
CA GLY A 171 13.54 -2.73 2.52
C GLY A 171 13.27 -3.00 1.04
N GLN A 172 13.12 -4.26 0.63
CA GLN A 172 12.71 -4.57 -0.75
C GLN A 172 11.25 -4.18 -1.00
N VAL A 173 10.99 -3.83 -2.25
CA VAL A 173 9.69 -3.37 -2.74
C VAL A 173 9.22 -4.28 -3.86
N PHE A 174 7.97 -4.72 -3.77
CA PHE A 174 7.33 -5.55 -4.79
C PHE A 174 6.06 -4.85 -5.29
N TYR A 175 5.87 -4.83 -6.60
CA TYR A 175 4.65 -4.36 -7.23
C TYR A 175 3.89 -5.55 -7.79
N ILE A 176 2.60 -5.63 -7.46
CA ILE A 176 1.71 -6.73 -7.80
C ILE A 176 0.58 -6.19 -8.68
N PRO A 177 0.78 -6.15 -10.01
CA PRO A 177 -0.28 -5.74 -10.92
C PRO A 177 -1.44 -6.75 -10.93
N PRO A 178 -2.66 -6.31 -11.28
CA PRO A 178 -3.78 -7.21 -11.47
C PRO A 178 -3.44 -8.39 -12.40
N GLY A 179 -4.02 -9.55 -12.16
CA GLY A 179 -3.73 -10.77 -12.91
C GLY A 179 -2.52 -11.56 -12.42
N SER A 180 -1.71 -10.99 -11.52
CA SER A 180 -0.53 -11.67 -10.98
C SER A 180 -0.89 -12.66 -9.89
N ILE A 181 -0.46 -13.91 -10.04
CA ILE A 181 -0.54 -14.90 -8.95
C ILE A 181 0.46 -14.52 -7.86
N HIS A 182 0.04 -14.55 -6.61
CA HIS A 182 0.92 -14.20 -5.49
C HIS A 182 0.47 -14.82 -4.16
N ALA A 183 1.39 -14.86 -3.20
CA ALA A 183 1.14 -15.16 -1.79
C ALA A 183 2.28 -14.65 -0.92
N LEU A 184 2.02 -14.41 0.36
CA LEU A 184 3.03 -14.13 1.38
C LEU A 184 3.24 -15.36 2.25
N GLY A 185 4.50 -15.73 2.45
CA GLY A 185 4.92 -16.76 3.39
C GLY A 185 4.99 -16.26 4.83
N PRO A 186 5.21 -17.18 5.80
CA PRO A 186 5.30 -16.83 7.21
C PRO A 186 6.55 -16.00 7.53
N GLY A 187 6.49 -15.25 8.65
CA GLY A 187 7.64 -14.54 9.21
C GLY A 187 7.96 -13.20 8.55
N LEU A 188 7.09 -12.71 7.70
CA LEU A 188 7.16 -11.39 7.10
C LEU A 188 6.41 -10.36 7.95
N THR A 189 6.85 -9.09 7.86
CA THR A 189 6.04 -7.92 8.19
C THR A 189 6.02 -7.04 6.94
N ILE A 190 4.83 -6.80 6.40
CA ILE A 190 4.64 -6.09 5.14
C ILE A 190 3.79 -4.84 5.36
N LEU A 191 4.21 -3.71 4.77
CA LEU A 191 3.30 -2.59 4.49
C LEU A 191 2.77 -2.78 3.07
N GLU A 192 1.46 -2.96 2.96
CA GLU A 192 0.72 -3.07 1.70
C GLU A 192 0.01 -1.76 1.39
N ILE A 193 0.21 -1.25 0.20
CA ILE A 193 -0.50 -0.07 -0.35
C ILE A 193 -1.26 -0.56 -1.57
N GLN A 194 -2.59 -0.38 -1.58
CA GLN A 194 -3.46 -0.91 -2.61
C GLN A 194 -4.64 0.02 -2.94
N GLN A 195 -5.29 -0.22 -4.09
CA GLN A 195 -6.62 0.31 -4.34
C GLN A 195 -7.57 -0.14 -3.22
N ASN A 196 -8.59 0.66 -2.94
CA ASN A 196 -9.62 0.30 -1.95
C ASN A 196 -10.53 -0.80 -2.50
N SER A 197 -10.06 -2.03 -2.37
CA SER A 197 -10.74 -3.27 -2.77
C SER A 197 -10.28 -4.41 -1.88
N ASP A 198 -11.19 -5.33 -1.53
CA ASP A 198 -10.86 -6.56 -0.78
C ASP A 198 -11.17 -7.82 -1.61
N ILE A 199 -11.32 -7.67 -2.95
CA ILE A 199 -11.59 -8.79 -3.84
C ILE A 199 -10.38 -9.70 -3.91
N THR A 200 -10.58 -10.97 -3.57
CA THR A 200 -9.54 -12.00 -3.61
C THR A 200 -10.06 -13.25 -4.28
N TYR A 201 -9.48 -13.63 -5.42
CA TYR A 201 -9.74 -14.92 -6.03
C TYR A 201 -8.69 -15.92 -5.57
N ARG A 202 -9.11 -16.75 -4.59
CA ARG A 202 -8.25 -17.76 -3.98
C ARG A 202 -8.16 -18.98 -4.87
N ILE A 203 -6.90 -19.39 -5.18
CA ILE A 203 -6.60 -20.54 -6.06
C ILE A 203 -6.22 -21.75 -5.21
N TYR A 204 -5.45 -21.53 -4.13
CA TYR A 204 -5.00 -22.58 -3.23
C TYR A 204 -4.83 -22.03 -1.81
N ASP A 205 -5.24 -22.78 -0.80
CA ASP A 205 -5.15 -22.37 0.60
C ASP A 205 -4.45 -23.41 1.49
N TRP A 206 -3.46 -24.09 0.95
CA TRP A 206 -2.59 -25.03 1.68
C TRP A 206 -3.34 -26.20 2.33
N ASP A 207 -4.54 -26.53 1.84
CA ASP A 207 -5.44 -27.53 2.43
C ASP A 207 -5.66 -27.31 3.94
N ARG A 208 -5.73 -26.06 4.35
CA ARG A 208 -5.81 -25.61 5.72
C ARG A 208 -7.26 -25.37 6.13
N PRO A 209 -7.82 -26.14 7.08
CA PRO A 209 -9.11 -25.83 7.68
C PRO A 209 -8.98 -24.66 8.66
N ASP A 210 -10.08 -23.96 8.90
CA ASP A 210 -10.22 -23.03 10.00
C ASP A 210 -10.39 -23.76 11.35
N GLU A 211 -10.59 -23.02 12.44
CA GLU A 211 -10.76 -23.58 13.79
C GLU A 211 -12.03 -24.46 13.93
N SER A 212 -13.00 -24.28 13.04
CA SER A 212 -14.22 -25.12 12.98
C SER A 212 -14.05 -26.37 12.10
N GLY A 213 -12.90 -26.55 11.47
CA GLY A 213 -12.61 -27.64 10.54
C GLY A 213 -13.10 -27.36 9.11
N LYS A 214 -13.58 -26.14 8.81
CA LYS A 214 -14.07 -25.76 7.48
C LYS A 214 -12.93 -25.17 6.62
N PHE A 215 -12.89 -25.58 5.35
CA PHE A 215 -11.97 -24.98 4.36
C PHE A 215 -12.57 -23.70 3.80
N ARG A 216 -11.70 -22.72 3.50
CA ARG A 216 -12.12 -21.50 2.82
C ARG A 216 -12.44 -21.81 1.34
N ASP A 217 -13.42 -21.09 0.80
CA ASP A 217 -13.83 -21.26 -0.60
C ASP A 217 -12.69 -20.91 -1.56
N LEU A 218 -12.52 -21.72 -2.61
CA LEU A 218 -11.63 -21.46 -3.73
C LEU A 218 -12.44 -20.83 -4.89
N HIS A 219 -11.80 -19.97 -5.65
CA HIS A 219 -12.41 -19.20 -6.74
C HIS A 219 -11.73 -19.50 -8.09
N ILE A 220 -11.47 -20.78 -8.37
CA ILE A 220 -10.65 -21.22 -9.51
C ILE A 220 -11.16 -20.66 -10.83
N GLU A 221 -12.47 -20.76 -11.10
CA GLU A 221 -13.07 -20.29 -12.36
C GLU A 221 -12.89 -18.79 -12.57
N LYS A 222 -13.15 -17.97 -11.54
CA LYS A 222 -12.91 -16.52 -11.59
C LYS A 222 -11.44 -16.18 -11.72
N ALA A 223 -10.58 -16.90 -10.98
CA ALA A 223 -9.14 -16.73 -11.06
C ALA A 223 -8.61 -16.97 -12.46
N LEU A 224 -9.03 -18.05 -13.13
CA LEU A 224 -8.60 -18.38 -14.49
C LEU A 224 -9.02 -17.35 -15.53
N GLN A 225 -10.05 -16.54 -15.26
CA GLN A 225 -10.50 -15.45 -16.14
C GLN A 225 -9.63 -14.20 -16.02
N VAL A 226 -9.00 -13.97 -14.87
CA VAL A 226 -8.20 -12.76 -14.61
C VAL A 226 -6.70 -13.01 -14.58
N LEU A 227 -6.24 -14.26 -14.46
CA LEU A 227 -4.81 -14.61 -14.44
C LEU A 227 -4.10 -14.16 -15.72
N ASP A 228 -2.97 -13.48 -15.54
CA ASP A 228 -2.01 -13.23 -16.62
C ASP A 228 -1.10 -14.47 -16.81
N PHE A 229 -1.19 -15.07 -17.98
CA PHE A 229 -0.39 -16.24 -18.37
C PHE A 229 0.74 -15.88 -19.32
N THR A 230 0.83 -14.62 -19.76
CA THR A 230 1.64 -14.26 -20.93
C THR A 230 3.12 -14.15 -20.63
N HIS A 231 3.49 -13.88 -19.39
CA HIS A 231 4.88 -13.68 -18.97
C HIS A 231 5.06 -13.66 -17.46
N THR A 232 6.32 -13.79 -17.04
CA THR A 232 6.70 -13.53 -15.64
C THR A 232 7.20 -12.09 -15.53
N PRO A 233 6.40 -11.16 -15.02
CA PRO A 233 6.83 -9.78 -14.86
C PRO A 233 7.91 -9.63 -13.80
N GLN A 234 8.71 -8.58 -13.91
CA GLN A 234 9.65 -8.21 -12.86
C GLN A 234 8.87 -7.50 -11.73
N TYR A 235 8.62 -8.22 -10.64
CA TYR A 235 7.87 -7.72 -9.51
C TYR A 235 8.67 -6.86 -8.54
N HIS A 236 9.99 -7.12 -8.44
CA HIS A 236 10.89 -6.35 -7.59
C HIS A 236 11.20 -4.99 -8.21
N ILE A 237 10.96 -3.93 -7.45
CA ILE A 237 11.25 -2.53 -7.83
C ILE A 237 12.61 -2.12 -7.23
N SER A 238 13.43 -1.46 -8.03
CA SER A 238 14.65 -0.77 -7.56
C SER A 238 14.29 0.70 -7.29
N PRO A 239 14.24 1.14 -6.02
CA PRO A 239 13.88 2.51 -5.68
C PRO A 239 14.87 3.55 -6.24
N LEU A 240 14.36 4.72 -6.62
CA LEU A 240 15.16 5.87 -7.04
C LEU A 240 15.27 6.87 -5.88
N VAL A 241 16.49 7.31 -5.57
CA VAL A 241 16.79 8.12 -4.38
C VAL A 241 17.11 9.56 -4.77
N VAL A 242 16.36 10.51 -4.19
CA VAL A 242 16.61 11.94 -4.32
C VAL A 242 16.98 12.51 -2.96
N ASN A 243 18.09 13.24 -2.88
CA ASN A 243 18.54 13.90 -1.64
C ASN A 243 17.92 15.29 -1.52
N HIS A 244 17.40 15.63 -0.35
CA HIS A 244 16.74 16.90 -0.03
C HIS A 244 17.44 17.68 1.10
N GLY A 245 18.72 17.46 1.33
CA GLY A 245 19.49 18.17 2.38
C GLY A 245 19.18 17.73 3.82
N GLY A 246 17.89 17.69 4.19
CA GLY A 246 17.43 17.21 5.51
C GLY A 246 17.17 15.72 5.58
N GLY A 247 17.16 15.04 4.44
CA GLY A 247 16.87 13.60 4.34
C GLY A 247 16.84 13.13 2.89
N ASP A 248 16.60 11.85 2.71
CA ASP A 248 16.48 11.22 1.40
C ASP A 248 15.04 10.81 1.13
N CYS A 249 14.56 11.08 -0.07
CA CYS A 249 13.30 10.55 -0.59
C CYS A 249 13.59 9.41 -1.56
N ARG A 250 13.13 8.19 -1.24
CA ARG A 250 13.22 7.02 -2.11
C ARG A 250 11.88 6.78 -2.76
N PHE A 251 11.78 7.02 -4.06
CA PHE A 251 10.59 6.66 -4.83
C PHE A 251 10.52 5.14 -4.96
N LEU A 252 9.47 4.54 -4.41
CA LEU A 252 9.35 3.09 -4.27
C LEU A 252 8.60 2.46 -5.45
N CYS A 253 7.46 3.02 -5.81
CA CYS A 253 6.60 2.52 -6.85
C CYS A 253 5.63 3.63 -7.30
N ALA A 254 5.17 3.58 -8.56
CA ALA A 254 4.11 4.45 -9.05
C ALA A 254 3.32 3.79 -10.18
N CYS A 255 1.98 3.87 -10.08
CA CYS A 255 1.02 3.54 -11.11
C CYS A 255 -0.09 4.61 -11.11
N ARG A 256 -1.11 4.48 -11.94
CA ARG A 256 -2.24 5.43 -11.97
C ARG A 256 -3.06 5.47 -10.68
N HIS A 257 -3.06 4.38 -9.90
CA HIS A 257 -3.89 4.24 -8.72
C HIS A 257 -3.18 4.67 -7.43
N PHE A 258 -1.87 4.60 -7.40
CA PHE A 258 -1.06 5.07 -6.27
C PHE A 258 0.39 5.34 -6.66
N ALA A 259 1.04 6.18 -5.86
CA ALA A 259 2.49 6.27 -5.77
C ALA A 259 2.90 6.17 -4.31
N ALA A 260 4.11 5.69 -4.09
CA ALA A 260 4.72 5.65 -2.77
C ALA A 260 6.18 6.08 -2.81
N CYS A 261 6.58 6.85 -1.81
CA CYS A 261 7.99 7.12 -1.55
C CYS A 261 8.29 6.97 -0.04
N MET A 262 9.52 6.59 0.28
CA MET A 262 10.01 6.51 1.66
C MET A 262 10.96 7.67 1.93
N TRP A 263 10.66 8.43 2.96
CA TRP A 263 11.50 9.49 3.49
C TRP A 263 12.35 8.98 4.64
N ASP A 264 13.66 9.09 4.53
CA ASP A 264 14.62 8.95 5.63
C ASP A 264 14.98 10.36 6.12
N ILE A 265 14.29 10.86 7.15
CA ILE A 265 14.37 12.23 7.66
C ILE A 265 15.40 12.29 8.78
N ARG A 266 16.50 13.03 8.61
CA ARG A 266 17.60 13.20 9.58
C ARG A 266 17.61 14.58 10.24
N SER A 267 16.99 15.56 9.61
CA SER A 267 16.73 16.89 10.17
C SER A 267 15.40 17.39 9.60
N LYS A 268 14.95 18.56 10.02
CA LYS A 268 13.66 19.10 9.56
C LYS A 268 13.57 19.15 8.03
N ILE A 269 12.41 18.76 7.51
CA ILE A 269 12.05 18.83 6.10
C ILE A 269 10.81 19.71 5.96
N GLU A 270 10.92 20.75 5.13
CA GLU A 270 9.77 21.57 4.74
C GLU A 270 9.01 20.86 3.63
N MET A 271 7.70 20.78 3.78
CA MET A 271 6.78 20.16 2.82
C MET A 271 5.57 21.05 2.61
N GLU A 272 4.96 20.96 1.45
CA GLU A 272 3.72 21.66 1.14
C GLU A 272 2.79 20.73 0.38
N SER A 273 1.54 20.60 0.85
CA SER A 273 0.48 19.92 0.12
C SER A 273 0.13 20.77 -1.12
N ASP A 274 0.16 20.13 -2.31
CA ASP A 274 0.05 20.80 -3.61
C ASP A 274 -1.39 21.09 -4.06
N ARG A 275 -2.38 20.85 -3.18
CA ARG A 275 -3.82 20.89 -3.42
C ARG A 275 -4.33 19.83 -4.42
N GLY A 276 -3.46 19.13 -5.12
CA GLY A 276 -3.82 18.16 -6.14
C GLY A 276 -4.39 16.87 -5.57
N ALA A 277 -3.73 16.33 -4.53
CA ALA A 277 -4.13 15.11 -3.84
C ALA A 277 -3.73 15.14 -2.36
N PHE A 278 -4.48 14.42 -1.53
CA PHE A 278 -4.09 14.13 -0.15
C PHE A 278 -2.84 13.25 -0.12
N TRP A 279 -2.13 13.25 1.02
CA TRP A 279 -1.06 12.28 1.28
C TRP A 279 -1.40 11.43 2.50
N ILE A 280 -0.90 10.20 2.52
CA ILE A 280 -0.93 9.34 3.69
C ILE A 280 0.51 9.14 4.15
N PHE A 281 0.79 9.39 5.41
CA PHE A 281 2.06 9.11 6.06
C PHE A 281 1.92 7.90 6.97
N ASN A 282 2.74 6.87 6.73
CA ASN A 282 2.91 5.74 7.63
C ASN A 282 4.29 5.85 8.27
N VAL A 283 4.35 6.02 9.58
CA VAL A 283 5.61 6.14 10.32
C VAL A 283 6.21 4.75 10.51
N ILE A 284 7.32 4.51 9.81
CA ILE A 284 7.96 3.18 9.75
C ILE A 284 8.95 2.97 10.89
N SER A 285 9.66 4.02 11.29
CA SER A 285 10.59 3.98 12.43
C SER A 285 10.87 5.38 12.95
N GLY A 286 11.31 5.45 14.21
CA GLY A 286 11.59 6.71 14.88
C GLY A 286 10.36 7.45 15.34
N SER A 287 10.55 8.66 15.81
CA SER A 287 9.51 9.58 16.26
C SER A 287 9.81 11.01 15.79
N GLY A 288 8.81 11.85 15.80
CA GLY A 288 8.93 13.23 15.38
C GLY A 288 7.63 13.98 15.54
N LYS A 289 7.49 15.06 14.78
CA LYS A 289 6.26 15.85 14.77
C LYS A 289 6.06 16.54 13.42
N ILE A 290 4.81 16.85 13.13
CA ILE A 290 4.43 17.78 12.08
C ILE A 290 4.22 19.13 12.73
N VAL A 291 4.94 20.14 12.26
CA VAL A 291 4.87 21.53 12.73
C VAL A 291 4.23 22.39 11.64
N ARG A 292 3.23 23.18 12.02
CA ARG A 292 2.65 24.21 11.18
C ARG A 292 2.97 25.58 11.78
N GLY A 293 3.30 26.53 10.93
CA GLY A 293 3.62 27.89 11.34
C GLY A 293 2.43 28.72 11.83
N ASP A 294 1.22 28.15 11.88
CA ASP A 294 0.00 28.78 12.34
C ASP A 294 -0.35 28.34 13.79
N SER A 295 -1.49 28.78 14.30
CA SER A 295 -1.93 28.55 15.68
C SER A 295 -2.32 27.10 16.04
N TRP A 296 -1.95 26.10 15.22
CA TRP A 296 -2.16 24.69 15.53
C TRP A 296 -1.04 24.14 16.40
N ASP A 297 -1.42 23.29 17.37
CA ASP A 297 -0.44 22.52 18.14
C ASP A 297 0.31 21.56 17.21
N ASP A 298 1.59 21.36 17.48
CA ASP A 298 2.40 20.36 16.80
C ASP A 298 1.74 18.99 16.89
N GLN A 299 1.69 18.24 15.79
CA GLN A 299 1.19 16.87 15.79
C GLN A 299 2.34 15.90 16.03
N PRO A 300 2.43 15.29 17.22
CA PRO A 300 3.41 14.23 17.48
C PRO A 300 3.18 13.04 16.56
N LEU A 301 4.27 12.39 16.16
CA LEU A 301 4.29 11.19 15.35
C LEU A 301 5.21 10.15 15.98
N GLU A 302 4.76 8.91 16.01
CA GLU A 302 5.51 7.78 16.52
C GLU A 302 5.43 6.59 15.57
N GLN A 303 6.40 5.68 15.65
CA GLN A 303 6.37 4.45 14.86
C GLN A 303 4.99 3.76 14.95
N GLY A 304 4.47 3.38 13.80
CA GLY A 304 3.16 2.77 13.64
C GLY A 304 2.03 3.76 13.39
N ASP A 305 2.22 5.07 13.57
CA ASP A 305 1.17 6.05 13.29
C ASP A 305 0.86 6.13 11.79
N THR A 306 -0.42 6.32 11.47
CA THR A 306 -0.91 6.61 10.13
C THR A 306 -1.66 7.94 10.16
N VAL A 307 -1.22 8.85 9.28
CA VAL A 307 -1.72 10.23 9.24
C VAL A 307 -2.13 10.59 7.82
N VAL A 308 -3.34 11.10 7.66
CA VAL A 308 -3.77 11.73 6.40
C VAL A 308 -3.41 13.20 6.46
N ILE A 309 -2.66 13.66 5.46
CA ILE A 309 -2.34 15.06 5.20
C ILE A 309 -3.36 15.58 4.17
N PRO A 310 -4.29 16.45 4.57
CA PRO A 310 -5.29 16.99 3.65
C PRO A 310 -4.65 17.77 2.51
N ALA A 311 -5.21 17.64 1.31
CA ALA A 311 -4.67 18.30 0.10
C ALA A 311 -4.59 19.82 0.24
N HIS A 312 -5.54 20.46 0.93
CA HIS A 312 -5.55 21.92 1.14
C HIS A 312 -4.97 22.36 2.50
N MET A 313 -4.14 21.52 3.13
CA MET A 313 -3.53 21.87 4.40
C MET A 313 -2.50 23.01 4.28
N GLY A 314 -1.80 23.09 3.14
CA GLY A 314 -0.73 24.06 2.89
C GLY A 314 0.63 23.63 3.46
N PRO A 315 1.56 24.59 3.70
CA PRO A 315 2.91 24.30 4.13
C PRO A 315 2.99 23.78 5.57
N PHE A 316 3.95 22.87 5.80
CA PHE A 316 4.26 22.32 7.12
C PHE A 316 5.71 21.80 7.12
N THR A 317 6.22 21.52 8.31
CA THR A 317 7.54 20.93 8.51
C THR A 317 7.41 19.59 9.21
N VAL A 318 8.17 18.60 8.79
CA VAL A 318 8.35 17.34 9.54
C VAL A 318 9.70 17.41 10.25
N GLU A 319 9.66 17.28 11.58
CA GLU A 319 10.84 17.36 12.45
C GLU A 319 11.03 16.03 13.19
N PRO A 320 12.16 15.31 13.00
CA PRO A 320 12.45 14.11 13.79
C PRO A 320 12.78 14.54 15.24
N SER A 321 12.34 13.74 16.23
CA SER A 321 12.65 13.96 17.64
C SER A 321 14.03 13.40 18.04
N ASP A 322 14.46 12.34 17.32
CA ASP A 322 15.73 11.66 17.51
C ASP A 322 16.64 11.83 16.28
N PHE A 323 17.64 10.95 16.14
CA PHE A 323 18.62 11.01 15.04
C PHE A 323 17.99 10.87 13.64
N SER A 324 16.89 10.14 13.54
CA SER A 324 16.18 9.96 12.26
C SER A 324 14.77 9.44 12.46
N MET A 325 13.92 9.75 11.48
CA MET A 325 12.57 9.24 11.36
C MET A 325 12.37 8.73 9.94
N ARG A 326 11.66 7.62 9.78
CA ARG A 326 11.34 7.08 8.48
C ARG A 326 9.83 7.05 8.28
N ILE A 327 9.38 7.63 7.16
CA ILE A 327 7.96 7.72 6.79
C ILE A 327 7.78 7.16 5.38
N VAL A 328 6.78 6.31 5.16
CA VAL A 328 6.28 6.04 3.83
C VAL A 328 5.14 7.02 3.54
N LYS A 329 5.29 7.82 2.49
CA LYS A 329 4.26 8.69 1.92
C LYS A 329 3.61 7.96 0.76
N SER A 330 2.28 7.90 0.73
CA SER A 330 1.50 7.39 -0.39
C SER A 330 0.41 8.36 -0.80
N TRP A 331 0.08 8.40 -2.11
CA TRP A 331 -0.94 9.29 -2.69
C TRP A 331 -1.40 8.77 -4.06
N LEU A 332 -2.45 9.39 -4.64
CA LEU A 332 -2.83 9.20 -6.05
C LEU A 332 -2.07 10.22 -6.90
N PRO A 333 -1.16 9.77 -7.78
CA PRO A 333 -0.27 10.68 -8.49
C PRO A 333 -0.86 11.27 -9.77
N ASP A 334 -0.40 12.47 -10.10
CA ASP A 334 -0.20 12.87 -11.48
C ASP A 334 1.18 12.31 -11.89
N LEU A 335 1.19 11.25 -12.69
CA LEU A 335 2.44 10.53 -13.01
C LEU A 335 3.51 11.43 -13.65
N PHE A 336 3.10 12.41 -14.47
CA PHE A 336 4.05 13.30 -15.10
C PHE A 336 4.59 14.34 -14.10
N ASN A 337 3.70 15.02 -13.38
CA ASN A 337 4.10 16.13 -12.51
C ASN A 337 4.69 15.65 -11.17
N ASP A 338 4.19 14.54 -10.60
CA ASP A 338 4.61 14.08 -9.28
C ASP A 338 5.77 13.08 -9.33
N ILE A 339 6.00 12.40 -10.48
CA ILE A 339 6.99 11.33 -10.60
C ILE A 339 8.01 11.63 -11.68
N ILE A 340 7.57 11.78 -12.94
CA ILE A 340 8.49 11.86 -14.09
C ILE A 340 9.31 13.15 -14.05
N SER A 341 8.64 14.30 -13.93
CA SER A 341 9.30 15.60 -13.97
C SER A 341 10.31 15.79 -12.82
N PRO A 342 9.97 15.51 -11.55
CA PRO A 342 10.94 15.63 -10.45
C PRO A 342 12.14 14.67 -10.59
N LEU A 343 11.93 13.45 -11.04
CA LEU A 343 13.02 12.49 -11.22
C LEU A 343 13.93 12.83 -12.39
N ARG A 344 13.39 13.35 -13.50
CA ARG A 344 14.21 13.89 -14.59
C ARG A 344 15.05 15.09 -14.13
N GLN A 345 14.48 15.99 -13.32
CA GLN A 345 15.21 17.11 -12.72
C GLN A 345 16.32 16.65 -11.77
N ALA A 346 16.12 15.53 -11.09
CA ALA A 346 17.13 14.88 -10.25
C ALA A 346 18.19 14.10 -11.05
N GLY A 347 18.08 14.04 -12.39
CA GLY A 347 19.08 13.44 -13.28
C GLY A 347 18.84 11.98 -13.65
N PHE A 348 17.70 11.40 -13.31
CA PHE A 348 17.37 10.01 -13.72
C PHE A 348 16.93 9.94 -15.18
N CYS A 349 17.33 8.88 -15.86
CA CYS A 349 16.88 8.63 -17.23
C CYS A 349 15.48 7.97 -17.25
N ASP A 350 14.78 8.09 -18.37
CA ASP A 350 13.42 7.55 -18.51
C ASP A 350 13.35 6.03 -18.26
N SER A 351 14.41 5.29 -18.60
CA SER A 351 14.44 3.84 -18.35
C SER A 351 14.46 3.49 -16.86
N ASP A 352 15.10 4.32 -16.03
CA ASP A 352 15.09 4.15 -14.58
C ASP A 352 13.71 4.48 -14.00
N ILE A 353 13.14 5.61 -14.45
CA ILE A 353 11.82 6.09 -14.02
C ILE A 353 10.73 5.09 -14.38
N ILE A 354 10.74 4.54 -15.60
CA ILE A 354 9.82 3.47 -16.02
C ILE A 354 9.91 2.26 -15.06
N GLY A 355 11.10 1.97 -14.52
CA GLY A 355 11.32 0.89 -13.57
C GLY A 355 10.44 0.97 -12.32
N LEU A 356 10.02 2.17 -11.88
CA LEU A 356 9.11 2.37 -10.74
C LEU A 356 7.69 1.85 -11.00
N GLY A 357 7.24 1.73 -12.24
CA GLY A 357 5.98 1.13 -12.64
C GLY A 357 6.03 -0.40 -12.77
N GLY A 358 7.08 -1.04 -12.25
CA GLY A 358 7.26 -2.49 -12.29
C GLY A 358 7.58 -3.00 -13.70
N TYR A 359 6.72 -3.86 -14.22
CA TYR A 359 6.97 -4.50 -15.51
C TYR A 359 7.07 -3.50 -16.68
N LYS A 360 8.26 -3.41 -17.30
CA LYS A 360 8.61 -2.38 -18.28
C LYS A 360 7.83 -2.42 -19.61
N ALA A 361 7.25 -3.55 -19.97
CA ALA A 361 6.52 -3.67 -21.24
C ALA A 361 5.10 -3.04 -21.17
N LYS A 362 4.49 -3.03 -19.98
CA LYS A 362 3.11 -2.55 -19.79
C LYS A 362 3.01 -1.88 -18.43
N ASN A 363 3.33 -0.59 -18.32
CA ASN A 363 3.14 0.17 -17.11
C ASN A 363 2.67 1.61 -17.41
N ASP A 364 2.04 2.23 -16.41
CA ASP A 364 1.41 3.53 -16.55
C ASP A 364 2.42 4.66 -16.74
N ILE A 365 3.61 4.58 -16.12
CA ILE A 365 4.67 5.57 -16.29
C ILE A 365 5.13 5.60 -17.75
N LYS A 366 5.33 4.43 -18.37
CA LYS A 366 5.69 4.35 -19.78
C LYS A 366 4.64 4.99 -20.67
N SER A 367 3.36 4.80 -20.35
CA SER A 367 2.26 5.44 -21.08
C SER A 367 2.25 6.95 -20.90
N ALA A 368 2.51 7.45 -19.69
CA ALA A 368 2.59 8.88 -19.39
C ALA A 368 3.79 9.60 -20.02
N LEU A 369 4.84 8.89 -20.39
CA LEU A 369 6.00 9.43 -21.11
C LEU A 369 5.75 9.63 -22.62
N GLN A 370 4.72 9.00 -23.17
CA GLN A 370 4.40 9.03 -24.61
C GLN A 370 3.39 10.13 -24.98
N VAL A 371 2.84 10.81 -23.99
CA VAL A 371 1.90 11.94 -24.11
C VAL A 371 2.68 13.24 -24.08
#